data_f8c8164a4d24b6dd93b7185becd782bb
#
_entry.id   f8c8164a4d24b6dd93b7185becd782bb
#
_cell.length_a   1.000
_cell.length_b   1.000
_cell.length_c   1.000
_cell.angle_alpha   90.00
_cell.angle_beta   90.00
_cell.angle_gamma   90.00
#
_symmetry.space_group_name_H-M   'P 1'
#
loop_
_entity.id
_entity.type
_entity.pdbx_description
1 polymer ?
#
loop_
_entity_poly.entity_id
_entity_poly.type
_entity_poly.pdbx_seq_one_letter_code
_entity_poly.pdbx_strand_id
1 'polypeptide(L)'
;MKKFSLFIILSVMFFLSCSRDNNTPNPELPPPPPLERKILTGTFVQLFGKDNWSEAQWDEFLTEIKDVGMNTLIVQYTAFKNPYNNITWFNSANTFTATKSKNTLQRLLASAGRKAIEVHIGLHFDDTYWHHQTDVAWLQTQANHCIAIAEEIQAQFGTHTAFKGWYIPHEPEPNAYNTDEKVRLFREHFVDRISNRLHQLNNKPVSIAAFWNSSLSTPEQLQHFMAELSKSNLQIVMLQDGVGAQHVTLNRLASYYEAAQRGLFEENKNYKGVFWSDLETFASPNGEYPFHPATFDRVKQQLETALSIPKVSKIVSFHYFDDMSTKSPHKAKADALREAYKNYIKHKNAL
;
A
#
# COMPACT_ATOMS: atom_id res chain seq x y z
N MET A 1 33.65 -41.97 -71.35
CA MET A 1 34.33 -40.86 -70.64
C MET A 1 33.38 -39.66 -70.69
N LYS A 2 32.52 -39.47 -69.65
CA LYS A 2 31.57 -38.35 -69.63
C LYS A 2 32.03 -37.34 -68.55
N LYS A 3 32.27 -36.09 -69.02
CA LYS A 3 32.60 -34.95 -68.14
C LYS A 3 31.35 -34.47 -67.46
N PHE A 4 31.34 -34.39 -66.09
CA PHE A 4 30.31 -33.72 -65.30
C PHE A 4 30.84 -32.34 -64.94
N SER A 5 30.18 -31.29 -65.44
CA SER A 5 30.37 -29.90 -65.00
C SER A 5 29.60 -29.62 -63.73
N LEU A 6 30.31 -29.17 -62.73
CA LEU A 6 29.75 -28.79 -61.44
C LEU A 6 29.33 -27.29 -61.46
N PHE A 7 28.05 -26.98 -61.44
CA PHE A 7 27.56 -25.63 -61.31
C PHE A 7 27.53 -25.27 -59.83
N ILE A 8 28.37 -24.33 -59.42
CA ILE A 8 28.34 -23.73 -58.09
C ILE A 8 27.35 -22.55 -58.14
N ILE A 9 26.18 -22.71 -57.49
CA ILE A 9 25.23 -21.62 -57.26
C ILE A 9 25.66 -20.91 -55.99
N LEU A 10 26.17 -19.67 -56.13
CA LEU A 10 26.51 -18.78 -55.03
C LEU A 10 25.22 -18.12 -54.52
N SER A 11 24.68 -18.64 -53.42
CA SER A 11 23.52 -18.06 -52.77
C SER A 11 23.99 -16.91 -51.84
N VAL A 12 23.78 -15.68 -52.27
CA VAL A 12 24.01 -14.51 -51.42
C VAL A 12 22.86 -14.37 -50.47
N MET A 13 23.07 -14.78 -49.23
CA MET A 13 22.13 -14.49 -48.14
C MET A 13 22.31 -13.03 -47.69
N PHE A 14 21.37 -12.18 -48.06
CA PHE A 14 21.20 -10.88 -47.42
C PHE A 14 20.69 -11.09 -45.98
N PHE A 15 21.59 -10.91 -45.02
CA PHE A 15 21.15 -10.73 -43.60
C PHE A 15 20.56 -9.32 -43.47
N LEU A 16 19.25 -9.22 -43.56
CA LEU A 16 18.52 -8.06 -43.05
C LEU A 16 18.59 -8.12 -41.50
N SER A 17 19.56 -7.39 -40.97
CA SER A 17 19.60 -7.09 -39.53
C SER A 17 18.44 -6.14 -39.23
N CYS A 18 17.30 -6.68 -38.82
CA CYS A 18 16.29 -5.88 -38.14
C CYS A 18 16.79 -5.61 -36.71
N SER A 19 17.42 -4.47 -36.52
CA SER A 19 17.55 -3.88 -35.21
C SER A 19 16.14 -3.55 -34.72
N ARG A 20 15.59 -4.39 -33.83
CA ARG A 20 14.43 -4.02 -33.06
C ARG A 20 14.87 -2.95 -32.05
N ASP A 21 14.61 -1.70 -32.40
CA ASP A 21 14.55 -0.63 -31.42
C ASP A 21 13.40 -0.95 -30.42
N ASN A 22 13.79 -1.52 -29.28
CA ASN A 22 12.88 -1.74 -28.14
C ASN A 22 12.57 -0.43 -27.38
N ASN A 23 12.44 0.67 -28.09
CA ASN A 23 11.90 1.93 -27.59
C ASN A 23 10.40 2.03 -27.94
N THR A 24 9.59 1.05 -27.55
CA THR A 24 8.16 1.34 -27.37
C THR A 24 8.05 2.18 -26.10
N PRO A 25 7.60 3.45 -26.19
CA PRO A 25 7.28 4.21 -24.99
C PRO A 25 6.30 3.38 -24.17
N ASN A 26 6.62 3.16 -22.89
CA ASN A 26 5.67 2.63 -21.95
C ASN A 26 4.39 3.49 -22.08
N PRO A 27 3.19 2.91 -22.30
CA PRO A 27 1.98 3.71 -22.47
C PRO A 27 1.88 4.63 -21.24
N GLU A 28 1.91 5.94 -21.50
CA GLU A 28 1.65 6.93 -20.47
C GLU A 28 0.34 6.54 -19.78
N LEU A 29 0.42 6.29 -18.48
CA LEU A 29 -0.79 6.12 -17.68
C LEU A 29 -1.64 7.37 -17.92
N PRO A 30 -2.95 7.21 -18.21
CA PRO A 30 -3.83 8.35 -18.39
C PRO A 30 -3.68 9.26 -17.15
N PRO A 31 -3.66 10.58 -17.35
CA PRO A 31 -3.61 11.51 -16.21
C PRO A 31 -4.69 11.10 -15.22
N PRO A 32 -4.37 11.05 -13.91
CA PRO A 32 -5.35 10.67 -12.91
C PRO A 32 -6.59 11.54 -13.12
N PRO A 33 -7.82 10.94 -13.07
CA PRO A 33 -9.04 11.72 -13.24
C PRO A 33 -9.03 12.90 -12.25
N PRO A 34 -9.64 14.03 -12.62
CA PRO A 34 -9.72 15.18 -11.73
C PRO A 34 -10.25 14.69 -10.39
N LEU A 35 -9.47 14.90 -9.35
CA LEU A 35 -9.69 14.32 -8.04
C LEU A 35 -11.06 14.70 -7.52
N GLU A 36 -11.91 13.71 -7.28
CA GLU A 36 -12.96 13.80 -6.26
C GLU A 36 -12.31 13.89 -4.87
N ARG A 37 -11.53 14.97 -4.65
CA ARG A 37 -10.62 15.17 -3.53
C ARG A 37 -11.32 15.56 -2.23
N LYS A 38 -12.58 15.20 -2.04
CA LYS A 38 -13.35 15.81 -0.93
C LYS A 38 -13.60 14.87 0.23
N ILE A 39 -13.19 13.60 0.15
CA ILE A 39 -13.54 12.57 1.13
C ILE A 39 -12.43 11.52 1.26
N LEU A 40 -12.50 10.71 2.33
CA LEU A 40 -11.74 9.47 2.43
C LEU A 40 -12.23 8.51 1.35
N THR A 41 -11.32 7.98 0.54
CA THR A 41 -11.65 7.13 -0.59
C THR A 41 -11.36 5.65 -0.34
N GLY A 42 -10.70 5.35 0.77
CA GLY A 42 -10.37 3.98 1.16
C GLY A 42 -10.00 3.86 2.63
N THR A 43 -9.75 2.64 3.05
CA THR A 43 -9.33 2.33 4.42
C THR A 43 -8.46 1.09 4.48
N PHE A 44 -7.61 1.02 5.50
CA PHE A 44 -6.95 -0.22 5.88
C PHE A 44 -7.92 -1.14 6.64
N VAL A 45 -7.62 -2.44 6.62
CA VAL A 45 -8.24 -3.44 7.48
C VAL A 45 -7.21 -4.46 7.98
N GLN A 46 -7.24 -4.72 9.27
CA GLN A 46 -6.53 -5.83 9.89
C GLN A 46 -7.46 -7.04 10.00
N LEU A 47 -6.93 -8.24 9.75
CA LEU A 47 -7.74 -9.46 9.75
C LEU A 47 -7.87 -10.12 11.13
N PHE A 48 -7.18 -9.62 12.16
CA PHE A 48 -7.31 -10.11 13.53
C PHE A 48 -8.76 -10.07 14.00
N GLY A 49 -9.19 -11.16 14.68
CA GLY A 49 -10.54 -11.29 15.18
C GLY A 49 -11.62 -11.47 14.10
N LYS A 50 -11.23 -11.58 12.82
CA LYS A 50 -12.14 -11.73 11.68
C LYS A 50 -12.00 -13.12 11.01
N ASP A 51 -11.24 -14.03 11.64
CA ASP A 51 -10.93 -15.37 11.12
C ASP A 51 -12.18 -16.18 10.76
N ASN A 52 -13.23 -16.03 11.54
CA ASN A 52 -14.48 -16.75 11.36
C ASN A 52 -15.61 -15.89 10.78
N TRP A 53 -15.31 -14.69 10.30
CA TRP A 53 -16.32 -13.87 9.67
C TRP A 53 -16.95 -14.56 8.47
N SER A 54 -18.28 -14.60 8.47
CA SER A 54 -19.08 -15.05 7.32
C SER A 54 -19.03 -13.99 6.21
N GLU A 55 -19.41 -14.36 5.00
CA GLU A 55 -19.58 -13.40 3.91
C GLU A 55 -20.61 -12.31 4.24
N ALA A 56 -21.68 -12.65 4.99
CA ALA A 56 -22.65 -11.65 5.45
C ALA A 56 -22.01 -10.58 6.35
N GLN A 57 -21.13 -10.97 7.27
CA GLN A 57 -20.42 -10.00 8.12
C GLN A 57 -19.45 -9.13 7.32
N TRP A 58 -18.80 -9.68 6.31
CA TRP A 58 -18.00 -8.89 5.35
C TRP A 58 -18.89 -7.96 4.51
N ASP A 59 -20.04 -8.44 4.02
CA ASP A 59 -20.99 -7.60 3.26
C ASP A 59 -21.50 -6.41 4.07
N GLU A 60 -21.82 -6.61 5.35
CA GLU A 60 -22.21 -5.53 6.27
C GLU A 60 -21.08 -4.49 6.40
N PHE A 61 -19.86 -4.93 6.73
CA PHE A 61 -18.71 -4.03 6.88
C PHE A 61 -18.39 -3.27 5.59
N LEU A 62 -18.39 -3.96 4.44
CA LEU A 62 -18.12 -3.33 3.15
C LEU A 62 -19.25 -2.40 2.70
N THR A 63 -20.48 -2.62 3.15
CA THR A 63 -21.57 -1.67 2.95
C THR A 63 -21.33 -0.40 3.77
N GLU A 64 -20.92 -0.53 5.04
CA GLU A 64 -20.62 0.63 5.88
C GLU A 64 -19.54 1.53 5.24
N ILE A 65 -18.44 0.97 4.71
CA ILE A 65 -17.38 1.79 4.10
C ILE A 65 -17.86 2.45 2.79
N LYS A 66 -18.70 1.79 2.01
CA LYS A 66 -19.32 2.41 0.82
C LYS A 66 -20.26 3.56 1.16
N ASP A 67 -21.04 3.43 2.22
CA ASP A 67 -21.99 4.45 2.67
C ASP A 67 -21.31 5.76 3.11
N VAL A 68 -20.00 5.70 3.37
CA VAL A 68 -19.16 6.88 3.64
C VAL A 68 -18.24 7.27 2.48
N GLY A 69 -18.49 6.74 1.28
CA GLY A 69 -17.77 7.11 0.05
C GLY A 69 -16.47 6.37 -0.20
N MET A 70 -16.12 5.34 0.58
CA MET A 70 -14.92 4.55 0.38
C MET A 70 -15.16 3.40 -0.60
N ASN A 71 -14.25 3.21 -1.55
CA ASN A 71 -14.28 2.13 -2.54
C ASN A 71 -13.00 1.29 -2.58
N THR A 72 -12.01 1.63 -1.78
CA THR A 72 -10.71 0.94 -1.73
C THR A 72 -10.49 0.37 -0.33
N LEU A 73 -10.12 -0.90 -0.26
CA LEU A 73 -9.75 -1.59 0.96
C LEU A 73 -8.31 -2.08 0.85
N ILE A 74 -7.48 -1.74 1.83
CA ILE A 74 -6.11 -2.26 1.92
C ILE A 74 -6.08 -3.28 3.06
N VAL A 75 -5.92 -4.55 2.75
CA VAL A 75 -5.63 -5.58 3.74
C VAL A 75 -4.19 -5.36 4.20
N GLN A 76 -3.98 -5.00 5.47
CA GLN A 76 -2.65 -4.60 5.93
C GLN A 76 -1.63 -5.72 5.77
N TYR A 77 -2.00 -6.95 6.09
CA TYR A 77 -1.20 -8.15 5.84
C TYR A 77 -2.09 -9.40 5.77
N THR A 78 -1.69 -10.38 4.99
CA THR A 78 -2.36 -11.68 4.87
C THR A 78 -1.59 -12.81 5.56
N ALA A 79 -0.35 -12.54 5.96
CA ALA A 79 0.44 -13.39 6.84
C ALA A 79 1.16 -12.49 7.86
N PHE A 80 1.10 -12.88 9.14
CA PHE A 80 1.63 -12.08 10.24
C PHE A 80 2.32 -12.94 11.28
N LYS A 81 3.41 -12.42 11.84
CA LYS A 81 4.14 -13.08 12.92
C LYS A 81 4.61 -12.08 13.96
N ASN A 82 4.28 -12.38 15.22
CA ASN A 82 4.88 -11.78 16.41
C ASN A 82 4.87 -12.83 17.55
N PRO A 83 5.33 -12.51 18.77
CA PRO A 83 5.32 -13.46 19.88
C PRO A 83 3.95 -14.04 20.24
N TYR A 84 2.85 -13.33 19.93
CA TYR A 84 1.49 -13.71 20.30
C TYR A 84 0.67 -14.26 19.13
N ASN A 85 1.00 -13.86 17.90
CA ASN A 85 0.25 -14.20 16.70
C ASN A 85 1.21 -14.71 15.62
N ASN A 86 0.89 -15.84 15.04
CA ASN A 86 1.68 -16.44 13.97
C ASN A 86 0.71 -17.13 13.00
N ILE A 87 0.15 -16.34 12.06
CA ILE A 87 -1.03 -16.73 11.29
C ILE A 87 -0.98 -16.27 9.83
N THR A 88 -1.57 -17.08 8.95
CA THR A 88 -1.91 -16.72 7.56
C THR A 88 -3.42 -16.82 7.37
N TRP A 89 -4.04 -15.82 6.72
CA TRP A 89 -5.50 -15.71 6.56
C TRP A 89 -6.05 -16.23 5.23
N PHE A 90 -5.38 -17.19 4.64
CA PHE A 90 -5.85 -17.94 3.49
C PHE A 90 -5.28 -19.36 3.51
N ASN A 91 -5.70 -20.22 2.55
CA ASN A 91 -5.19 -21.59 2.45
C ASN A 91 -3.76 -21.57 1.88
N SER A 92 -2.78 -21.60 2.76
CA SER A 92 -1.36 -21.44 2.43
C SER A 92 -0.56 -22.66 2.82
N ALA A 93 0.40 -23.05 1.98
CA ALA A 93 1.36 -24.11 2.23
C ALA A 93 2.65 -23.63 2.90
N ASN A 94 2.80 -22.31 3.16
CA ASN A 94 4.00 -21.77 3.80
C ASN A 94 4.25 -22.40 5.17
N THR A 95 5.53 -22.49 5.57
CA THR A 95 5.97 -23.11 6.84
C THR A 95 6.43 -22.08 7.87
N PHE A 96 6.50 -20.81 7.52
CA PHE A 96 6.97 -19.73 8.40
C PHE A 96 5.86 -19.10 9.25
N THR A 97 4.60 -19.49 9.05
CA THR A 97 3.49 -19.21 9.97
C THR A 97 2.86 -20.50 10.48
N ALA A 98 2.51 -20.52 11.78
CA ALA A 98 2.02 -21.74 12.45
C ALA A 98 0.53 -22.02 12.16
N THR A 99 -0.31 -20.98 12.15
CA THR A 99 -1.77 -21.12 12.01
C THR A 99 -2.23 -20.66 10.63
N LYS A 100 -3.29 -21.31 10.12
CA LYS A 100 -3.92 -20.95 8.84
C LYS A 100 -5.44 -20.75 9.03
N SER A 101 -5.92 -19.54 8.77
CA SER A 101 -7.36 -19.24 8.65
C SER A 101 -7.79 -19.32 7.20
N LYS A 102 -8.06 -20.54 6.74
CA LYS A 102 -8.08 -20.94 5.31
C LYS A 102 -9.02 -20.13 4.40
N ASN A 103 -10.09 -19.56 4.94
CA ASN A 103 -11.16 -18.95 4.12
C ASN A 103 -11.33 -17.45 4.33
N THR A 104 -10.55 -16.81 5.21
CA THR A 104 -10.76 -15.40 5.56
C THR A 104 -10.60 -14.48 4.36
N LEU A 105 -9.45 -14.55 3.67
CA LEU A 105 -9.21 -13.74 2.48
C LEU A 105 -10.19 -14.07 1.34
N GLN A 106 -10.53 -15.33 1.15
CA GLN A 106 -11.50 -15.77 0.13
C GLN A 106 -12.87 -15.13 0.35
N ARG A 107 -13.39 -15.18 1.58
CA ARG A 107 -14.70 -14.57 1.93
C ARG A 107 -14.69 -13.05 1.77
N LEU A 108 -13.60 -12.40 2.21
CA LEU A 108 -13.43 -10.96 2.03
C LEU A 108 -13.46 -10.60 0.54
N LEU A 109 -12.69 -11.27 -0.30
CA LEU A 109 -12.64 -10.99 -1.74
C LEU A 109 -13.98 -11.25 -2.42
N ALA A 110 -14.68 -12.35 -2.08
CA ALA A 110 -16.00 -12.64 -2.61
C ALA A 110 -17.00 -11.51 -2.29
N SER A 111 -17.02 -11.04 -1.04
CA SER A 111 -17.85 -9.91 -0.62
C SER A 111 -17.45 -8.61 -1.32
N ALA A 112 -16.15 -8.33 -1.40
CA ALA A 112 -15.62 -7.13 -2.08
C ALA A 112 -16.01 -7.10 -3.57
N GLY A 113 -15.96 -8.26 -4.24
CA GLY A 113 -16.41 -8.38 -5.63
C GLY A 113 -17.90 -8.04 -5.80
N ARG A 114 -18.77 -8.55 -4.93
CA ARG A 114 -20.22 -8.23 -4.94
C ARG A 114 -20.49 -6.74 -4.68
N LYS A 115 -19.68 -6.11 -3.84
CA LYS A 115 -19.83 -4.71 -3.44
C LYS A 115 -19.09 -3.73 -4.35
N ALA A 116 -18.35 -4.21 -5.36
CA ALA A 116 -17.48 -3.40 -6.21
C ALA A 116 -16.46 -2.57 -5.38
N ILE A 117 -15.85 -3.21 -4.38
CA ILE A 117 -14.74 -2.65 -3.59
C ILE A 117 -13.43 -3.14 -4.20
N GLU A 118 -12.50 -2.24 -4.42
CA GLU A 118 -11.13 -2.54 -4.84
C GLU A 118 -10.31 -2.99 -3.63
N VAL A 119 -9.62 -4.13 -3.74
CA VAL A 119 -8.80 -4.66 -2.65
C VAL A 119 -7.33 -4.65 -3.05
N HIS A 120 -6.50 -3.99 -2.24
CA HIS A 120 -5.05 -4.14 -2.25
C HIS A 120 -4.67 -5.17 -1.18
N ILE A 121 -3.92 -6.19 -1.57
CA ILE A 121 -3.61 -7.30 -0.68
C ILE A 121 -2.22 -7.14 -0.10
N GLY A 122 -2.13 -6.99 1.23
CA GLY A 122 -0.89 -6.95 1.98
C GLY A 122 -0.27 -8.33 2.13
N LEU A 123 1.06 -8.36 2.09
CA LEU A 123 1.87 -9.57 2.10
C LEU A 123 2.16 -10.07 3.53
N HIS A 124 3.34 -10.64 3.76
CA HIS A 124 3.80 -11.08 5.06
C HIS A 124 4.40 -9.92 5.86
N PHE A 125 4.14 -9.87 7.16
CA PHE A 125 4.82 -8.99 8.10
C PHE A 125 5.30 -9.77 9.32
N ASP A 126 6.57 -9.62 9.67
CA ASP A 126 7.17 -10.10 10.92
C ASP A 126 7.49 -8.89 11.80
N ASP A 127 6.86 -8.81 12.96
CA ASP A 127 6.93 -7.67 13.88
C ASP A 127 8.36 -7.41 14.43
N THR A 128 9.25 -8.39 14.31
CA THR A 128 10.67 -8.19 14.62
C THR A 128 11.36 -7.23 13.64
N TYR A 129 10.71 -6.79 12.55
CA TYR A 129 11.16 -5.77 11.62
C TYR A 129 11.72 -4.54 12.33
N TRP A 130 11.09 -4.09 13.39
CA TRP A 130 11.49 -2.89 14.12
C TRP A 130 12.89 -2.98 14.73
N HIS A 131 13.41 -4.20 14.91
CA HIS A 131 14.78 -4.47 15.41
C HIS A 131 15.77 -4.83 14.30
N HIS A 132 15.29 -5.04 13.05
CA HIS A 132 16.09 -5.54 11.91
C HIS A 132 15.96 -4.67 10.65
N GLN A 133 15.49 -3.43 10.76
CA GLN A 133 15.20 -2.55 9.62
C GLN A 133 16.38 -2.40 8.65
N THR A 134 17.63 -2.44 9.14
CA THR A 134 18.83 -2.30 8.32
C THR A 134 19.66 -3.60 8.22
N ASP A 135 19.16 -4.72 8.72
CA ASP A 135 19.80 -6.03 8.58
C ASP A 135 19.47 -6.64 7.21
N VAL A 136 20.43 -6.58 6.30
CA VAL A 136 20.29 -7.04 4.92
C VAL A 136 19.89 -8.51 4.82
N ALA A 137 20.49 -9.39 5.64
CA ALA A 137 20.20 -10.82 5.61
C ALA A 137 18.77 -11.11 6.09
N TRP A 138 18.32 -10.39 7.12
CA TRP A 138 16.94 -10.45 7.61
C TRP A 138 15.97 -9.94 6.55
N LEU A 139 16.23 -8.76 5.95
CA LEU A 139 15.41 -8.16 4.90
C LEU A 139 15.26 -9.10 3.69
N GLN A 140 16.34 -9.76 3.25
CA GLN A 140 16.27 -10.74 2.17
C GLN A 140 15.38 -11.94 2.52
N THR A 141 15.44 -12.41 3.78
CA THR A 141 14.59 -13.49 4.27
C THR A 141 13.11 -13.07 4.23
N GLN A 142 12.80 -11.87 4.72
CA GLN A 142 11.44 -11.36 4.70
C GLN A 142 10.93 -11.10 3.27
N ALA A 143 11.79 -10.62 2.37
CA ALA A 143 11.43 -10.50 0.96
C ALA A 143 11.03 -11.86 0.36
N ASN A 144 11.75 -12.93 0.68
CA ASN A 144 11.40 -14.28 0.23
C ASN A 144 10.06 -14.75 0.83
N HIS A 145 9.77 -14.43 2.10
CA HIS A 145 8.45 -14.75 2.71
C HIS A 145 7.32 -13.97 2.01
N CYS A 146 7.51 -12.68 1.75
CA CYS A 146 6.55 -11.87 1.00
C CYS A 146 6.29 -12.44 -0.41
N ILE A 147 7.35 -12.83 -1.12
CA ILE A 147 7.27 -13.43 -2.46
C ILE A 147 6.50 -14.76 -2.41
N ALA A 148 6.80 -15.64 -1.47
CA ALA A 148 6.09 -16.91 -1.33
C ALA A 148 4.59 -16.70 -1.08
N ILE A 149 4.21 -15.78 -0.20
CA ILE A 149 2.81 -15.40 0.02
C ILE A 149 2.17 -14.83 -1.25
N ALA A 150 2.88 -13.98 -1.99
CA ALA A 150 2.36 -13.39 -3.21
C ALA A 150 2.11 -14.44 -4.31
N GLU A 151 2.99 -15.41 -4.46
CA GLU A 151 2.84 -16.50 -5.43
C GLU A 151 1.61 -17.36 -5.12
N GLU A 152 1.39 -17.70 -3.84
CA GLU A 152 0.19 -18.44 -3.42
C GLU A 152 -1.09 -17.62 -3.60
N ILE A 153 -1.08 -16.31 -3.29
CA ILE A 153 -2.21 -15.40 -3.51
C ILE A 153 -2.50 -15.29 -5.02
N GLN A 154 -1.48 -15.13 -5.85
CA GLN A 154 -1.65 -15.08 -7.30
C GLN A 154 -2.27 -16.37 -7.84
N ALA A 155 -1.82 -17.53 -7.38
CA ALA A 155 -2.33 -18.80 -7.82
C ALA A 155 -3.81 -19.00 -7.44
N GLN A 156 -4.24 -18.53 -6.25
CA GLN A 156 -5.59 -18.73 -5.74
C GLN A 156 -6.57 -17.62 -6.12
N PHE A 157 -6.09 -16.37 -6.18
CA PHE A 157 -6.95 -15.18 -6.29
C PHE A 157 -6.56 -14.23 -7.43
N GLY A 158 -5.55 -14.53 -8.23
CA GLY A 158 -5.00 -13.64 -9.25
C GLY A 158 -6.01 -13.11 -10.26
N THR A 159 -7.05 -13.88 -10.57
CA THR A 159 -8.14 -13.52 -11.50
C THR A 159 -9.35 -12.89 -10.81
N HIS A 160 -9.34 -12.77 -9.47
CA HIS A 160 -10.48 -12.23 -8.74
C HIS A 160 -10.71 -10.75 -9.04
N THR A 161 -11.92 -10.37 -9.39
CA THR A 161 -12.26 -9.02 -9.89
C THR A 161 -12.02 -7.91 -8.86
N ALA A 162 -12.15 -8.20 -7.56
CA ALA A 162 -11.86 -7.25 -6.50
C ALA A 162 -10.37 -7.04 -6.25
N PHE A 163 -9.50 -7.98 -6.61
CA PHE A 163 -8.06 -7.87 -6.39
C PHE A 163 -7.44 -6.86 -7.37
N LYS A 164 -7.10 -5.68 -6.88
CA LYS A 164 -6.64 -4.53 -7.70
C LYS A 164 -5.21 -4.08 -7.45
N GLY A 165 -4.59 -4.44 -6.33
CA GLY A 165 -3.23 -4.02 -6.02
C GLY A 165 -2.56 -4.87 -4.95
N TRP A 166 -1.24 -4.71 -4.85
CA TRP A 166 -0.41 -5.30 -3.83
C TRP A 166 -0.02 -4.26 -2.79
N TYR A 167 0.15 -4.66 -1.55
CA TYR A 167 0.68 -3.83 -0.49
C TYR A 167 1.86 -4.51 0.23
N ILE A 168 2.98 -3.82 0.31
CA ILE A 168 4.16 -4.23 1.11
C ILE A 168 3.97 -3.67 2.51
N PRO A 169 3.75 -4.51 3.55
CA PRO A 169 3.29 -4.05 4.86
C PRO A 169 4.38 -3.52 5.78
N HIS A 170 5.63 -3.51 5.33
CA HIS A 170 6.74 -2.95 6.09
C HIS A 170 6.75 -1.43 5.94
N GLU A 171 6.95 -0.73 7.04
CA GLU A 171 6.80 0.73 7.15
C GLU A 171 8.18 1.39 7.29
N PRO A 172 8.85 1.75 6.18
CA PRO A 172 10.14 2.42 6.27
C PRO A 172 10.01 3.88 6.70
N GLU A 173 11.07 4.41 7.35
CA GLU A 173 11.07 5.77 7.86
C GLU A 173 12.48 6.41 7.84
N PRO A 174 12.58 7.75 7.74
CA PRO A 174 13.85 8.42 7.48
C PRO A 174 14.87 8.36 8.63
N ASN A 175 14.47 8.04 9.87
CA ASN A 175 15.43 7.95 10.96
C ASN A 175 16.20 6.59 10.94
N ALA A 176 15.53 5.47 10.70
CA ALA A 176 16.21 4.17 10.52
C ALA A 176 17.02 4.16 9.21
N TYR A 177 16.47 4.70 8.15
CA TYR A 177 17.09 4.78 6.82
C TYR A 177 17.68 6.19 6.56
N ASN A 178 18.56 6.63 7.46
CA ASN A 178 19.09 8.01 7.52
C ASN A 178 20.31 8.27 6.63
N THR A 179 20.67 7.36 5.74
CA THR A 179 21.73 7.52 4.74
C THR A 179 21.30 6.90 3.42
N ASP A 180 21.81 7.40 2.31
CA ASP A 180 21.57 6.87 0.95
C ASP A 180 21.88 5.39 0.87
N GLU A 181 22.97 4.96 1.51
CA GLU A 181 23.37 3.56 1.55
C GLU A 181 22.32 2.67 2.22
N LYS A 182 21.78 3.09 3.37
CA LYS A 182 20.72 2.33 4.06
C LYS A 182 19.45 2.25 3.23
N VAL A 183 19.00 3.36 2.64
CA VAL A 183 17.82 3.37 1.76
C VAL A 183 18.07 2.48 0.54
N ARG A 184 19.24 2.58 -0.08
CA ARG A 184 19.63 1.76 -1.23
C ARG A 184 19.60 0.27 -0.89
N LEU A 185 20.21 -0.14 0.23
CA LEU A 185 20.22 -1.55 0.68
C LEU A 185 18.78 -2.05 0.95
N PHE A 186 17.94 -1.26 1.60
CA PHE A 186 16.53 -1.61 1.81
C PHE A 186 15.79 -1.79 0.48
N ARG A 187 15.98 -0.87 -0.46
CA ARG A 187 15.39 -0.98 -1.78
C ARG A 187 15.86 -2.25 -2.50
N GLU A 188 17.17 -2.43 -2.69
CA GLU A 188 17.74 -3.50 -3.49
C GLU A 188 17.47 -4.89 -2.90
N HIS A 189 17.55 -5.03 -1.58
CA HIS A 189 17.44 -6.31 -0.90
C HIS A 189 16.03 -6.66 -0.43
N PHE A 190 15.13 -5.70 -0.38
CA PHE A 190 13.77 -5.90 0.07
C PHE A 190 12.72 -5.41 -0.95
N VAL A 191 12.56 -4.10 -1.14
CA VAL A 191 11.46 -3.53 -1.92
C VAL A 191 11.50 -3.97 -3.37
N ASP A 192 12.66 -3.83 -4.05
CA ASP A 192 12.81 -4.15 -5.47
C ASP A 192 12.70 -5.66 -5.73
N ARG A 193 13.20 -6.47 -4.81
CA ARG A 193 13.03 -7.94 -4.91
C ARG A 193 11.55 -8.32 -4.91
N ILE A 194 10.76 -7.75 -4.00
CA ILE A 194 9.33 -8.00 -3.91
C ILE A 194 8.62 -7.41 -5.13
N SER A 195 8.75 -6.11 -5.38
CA SER A 195 7.99 -5.41 -6.41
C SER A 195 8.25 -5.97 -7.81
N ASN A 196 9.51 -6.28 -8.14
CA ASN A 196 9.84 -6.90 -9.42
C ASN A 196 9.20 -8.27 -9.58
N ARG A 197 9.15 -9.09 -8.50
CA ARG A 197 8.45 -10.37 -8.55
C ARG A 197 6.94 -10.19 -8.70
N LEU A 198 6.34 -9.25 -7.99
CA LEU A 198 4.92 -8.94 -8.11
C LEU A 198 4.54 -8.54 -9.53
N HIS A 199 5.34 -7.71 -10.19
CA HIS A 199 5.12 -7.33 -11.60
C HIS A 199 5.27 -8.50 -12.58
N GLN A 200 6.11 -9.49 -12.28
CA GLN A 200 6.17 -10.73 -13.06
C GLN A 200 4.92 -11.60 -12.87
N LEU A 201 4.27 -11.55 -11.70
CA LEU A 201 3.05 -12.30 -11.42
C LEU A 201 1.83 -11.70 -12.11
N ASN A 202 1.70 -10.36 -12.06
CA ASN A 202 0.63 -9.62 -12.72
C ASN A 202 0.98 -8.12 -12.84
N ASN A 203 0.17 -7.37 -13.58
CA ASN A 203 0.37 -5.93 -13.81
C ASN A 203 -0.35 -5.05 -12.77
N LYS A 204 -0.68 -5.56 -11.58
CA LYS A 204 -1.34 -4.77 -10.55
C LYS A 204 -0.33 -3.84 -9.86
N PRO A 205 -0.76 -2.63 -9.46
CA PRO A 205 0.10 -1.69 -8.77
C PRO A 205 0.62 -2.25 -7.45
N VAL A 206 1.85 -1.92 -7.13
CA VAL A 206 2.52 -2.23 -5.86
C VAL A 206 2.60 -0.96 -5.03
N SER A 207 2.20 -1.07 -3.78
CA SER A 207 2.18 0.04 -2.82
C SER A 207 2.99 -0.25 -1.56
N ILE A 208 3.47 0.81 -0.92
CA ILE A 208 4.08 0.81 0.41
C ILE A 208 3.64 2.07 1.17
N ALA A 209 3.50 1.98 2.49
CA ALA A 209 3.27 3.13 3.36
C ALA A 209 4.55 3.44 4.15
N ALA A 210 5.07 4.65 3.98
CA ALA A 210 6.15 5.17 4.82
C ALA A 210 5.55 5.89 6.02
N PHE A 211 6.28 5.91 7.15
CA PHE A 211 5.93 6.77 8.27
C PHE A 211 7.08 7.73 8.61
N TRP A 212 6.91 8.56 9.62
CA TRP A 212 7.89 9.52 10.08
C TRP A 212 7.52 10.04 11.46
N ASN A 213 8.51 10.59 12.16
CA ASN A 213 8.31 11.20 13.45
C ASN A 213 9.07 12.52 13.49
N SER A 214 8.36 13.62 13.74
CA SER A 214 8.92 14.98 13.72
C SER A 214 9.92 15.25 14.84
N SER A 215 10.02 14.41 15.83
CA SER A 215 11.07 14.45 16.86
C SER A 215 12.37 13.74 16.45
N LEU A 216 12.32 12.89 15.40
CA LEU A 216 13.44 12.07 14.94
C LEU A 216 13.94 12.48 13.55
N SER A 217 13.11 13.14 12.74
CA SER A 217 13.49 13.56 11.39
C SER A 217 12.88 14.90 11.00
N THR A 218 13.62 15.66 10.18
CA THR A 218 13.17 16.96 9.63
C THR A 218 12.40 16.76 8.34
N PRO A 219 11.66 17.78 7.85
CA PRO A 219 11.04 17.72 6.52
C PRO A 219 12.05 17.44 5.40
N GLU A 220 13.26 18.00 5.47
CA GLU A 220 14.31 17.78 4.46
C GLU A 220 14.80 16.33 4.44
N GLN A 221 14.94 15.72 5.61
CA GLN A 221 15.30 14.31 5.72
C GLN A 221 14.20 13.42 5.16
N LEU A 222 12.92 13.71 5.44
CA LEU A 222 11.80 13.02 4.83
C LEU A 222 11.76 13.20 3.31
N GLN A 223 11.97 14.43 2.81
CA GLN A 223 12.02 14.72 1.38
C GLN A 223 13.06 13.83 0.68
N HIS A 224 14.29 13.83 1.18
CA HIS A 224 15.37 13.02 0.61
C HIS A 224 15.09 11.53 0.68
N PHE A 225 14.60 11.05 1.83
CA PHE A 225 14.20 9.65 2.00
C PHE A 225 13.13 9.22 0.99
N MET A 226 12.10 10.06 0.78
CA MET A 226 11.02 9.76 -0.19
C MET A 226 11.54 9.75 -1.63
N ALA A 227 12.49 10.64 -1.97
CA ALA A 227 13.15 10.62 -3.27
C ALA A 227 13.92 9.31 -3.49
N GLU A 228 14.70 8.89 -2.51
CA GLU A 228 15.45 7.64 -2.58
C GLU A 228 14.53 6.40 -2.63
N LEU A 229 13.53 6.33 -1.78
CA LEU A 229 12.55 5.23 -1.75
C LEU A 229 11.82 5.08 -3.09
N SER A 230 11.46 6.20 -3.70
CA SER A 230 10.71 6.24 -4.96
C SER A 230 11.53 5.82 -6.21
N LYS A 231 12.83 5.57 -6.06
CA LYS A 231 13.64 4.93 -7.12
C LYS A 231 13.31 3.43 -7.27
N SER A 232 12.59 2.85 -6.32
CA SER A 232 12.07 1.48 -6.41
C SER A 232 10.90 1.37 -7.39
N ASN A 233 10.65 0.15 -7.86
CA ASN A 233 9.55 -0.15 -8.79
C ASN A 233 8.18 -0.19 -8.05
N LEU A 234 7.79 0.97 -7.51
CA LEU A 234 6.54 1.18 -6.78
C LEU A 234 5.61 2.10 -7.57
N GLN A 235 4.34 1.74 -7.67
CA GLN A 235 3.33 2.57 -8.33
C GLN A 235 2.57 3.47 -7.35
N ILE A 236 2.55 3.10 -6.08
CA ILE A 236 1.87 3.88 -5.05
C ILE A 236 2.80 4.00 -3.84
N VAL A 237 3.16 5.23 -3.47
CA VAL A 237 3.81 5.53 -2.21
C VAL A 237 2.81 6.26 -1.33
N MET A 238 2.57 5.74 -0.13
CA MET A 238 1.73 6.37 0.88
C MET A 238 2.58 7.00 1.96
N LEU A 239 2.07 8.05 2.61
CA LEU A 239 2.64 8.61 3.83
C LEU A 239 1.58 8.59 4.93
N GLN A 240 1.90 7.93 6.04
CA GLN A 240 1.13 8.03 7.28
C GLN A 240 1.24 9.45 7.80
N ASP A 241 0.13 10.05 8.19
CA ASP A 241 0.11 11.44 8.63
C ASP A 241 0.70 11.67 10.03
N GLY A 242 0.77 10.63 10.85
CA GLY A 242 1.44 10.63 12.14
C GLY A 242 0.76 11.44 13.24
N VAL A 243 -0.45 11.96 13.02
CA VAL A 243 -1.14 12.82 14.00
C VAL A 243 -1.79 11.99 15.10
N GLY A 244 -2.36 10.85 14.76
CA GLY A 244 -2.96 9.91 15.71
C GLY A 244 -1.92 9.29 16.63
N ALA A 245 -0.77 8.93 16.08
CA ALA A 245 0.38 8.40 16.81
C ALA A 245 1.19 9.46 17.57
N GLN A 246 0.79 10.74 17.51
CA GLN A 246 1.51 11.89 18.09
C GLN A 246 2.94 12.10 17.56
N HIS A 247 3.23 11.62 16.36
CA HIS A 247 4.50 11.83 15.69
C HIS A 247 4.64 13.26 15.16
N VAL A 248 3.52 13.96 14.96
CA VAL A 248 3.47 15.35 14.50
C VAL A 248 2.25 16.06 15.07
N THR A 249 2.36 17.37 15.18
CA THR A 249 1.23 18.25 15.47
C THR A 249 0.57 18.75 14.19
N LEU A 250 -0.75 19.03 14.24
CA LEU A 250 -1.53 19.48 13.08
C LEU A 250 -0.91 20.67 12.35
N ASN A 251 -0.36 21.64 13.07
CA ASN A 251 0.25 22.85 12.49
C ASN A 251 1.56 22.59 11.73
N ARG A 252 2.18 21.43 11.92
CA ARG A 252 3.39 21.01 11.19
C ARG A 252 3.11 20.02 10.07
N LEU A 253 1.91 19.44 10.03
CA LEU A 253 1.57 18.36 9.10
C LEU A 253 1.78 18.74 7.63
N ALA A 254 1.35 19.94 7.23
CA ALA A 254 1.49 20.42 5.84
C ALA A 254 2.95 20.42 5.36
N SER A 255 3.90 20.89 6.20
CA SER A 255 5.32 20.96 5.80
C SER A 255 5.94 19.60 5.49
N TYR A 256 5.49 18.54 6.15
CA TYR A 256 5.96 17.18 5.90
C TYR A 256 5.31 16.56 4.66
N TYR A 257 4.02 16.80 4.43
CA TYR A 257 3.38 16.39 3.16
C TYR A 257 4.01 17.07 1.95
N GLU A 258 4.29 18.38 2.05
CA GLU A 258 4.99 19.15 1.02
C GLU A 258 6.41 18.60 0.78
N ALA A 259 7.13 18.25 1.85
CA ALA A 259 8.45 17.66 1.75
C ALA A 259 8.39 16.29 1.04
N ALA A 260 7.45 15.42 1.43
CA ALA A 260 7.26 14.14 0.78
C ALA A 260 6.92 14.29 -0.71
N GLN A 261 6.02 15.21 -1.06
CA GLN A 261 5.68 15.51 -2.45
C GLN A 261 6.91 15.99 -3.25
N ARG A 262 7.73 16.91 -2.69
CA ARG A 262 8.96 17.37 -3.36
C ARG A 262 9.93 16.23 -3.57
N GLY A 263 10.12 15.36 -2.57
CA GLY A 263 10.98 14.18 -2.72
C GLY A 263 10.53 13.28 -3.87
N LEU A 264 9.25 12.94 -3.90
CA LEU A 264 8.70 12.03 -4.90
C LEU A 264 8.73 12.59 -6.34
N PHE A 265 8.45 13.89 -6.54
CA PHE A 265 8.16 14.42 -7.88
C PHE A 265 9.11 15.53 -8.36
N GLU A 266 9.87 16.17 -7.47
CA GLU A 266 10.80 17.23 -7.84
C GLU A 266 12.26 16.76 -7.73
N GLU A 267 12.62 16.06 -6.64
CA GLU A 267 13.94 15.48 -6.46
C GLU A 267 14.10 14.21 -7.31
N ASN A 268 13.15 13.27 -7.27
CA ASN A 268 13.08 12.13 -8.19
C ASN A 268 12.11 12.38 -9.35
N LYS A 269 12.56 13.13 -10.38
CA LYS A 269 11.75 13.43 -11.58
C LYS A 269 11.36 12.20 -12.41
N ASN A 270 11.98 11.05 -12.14
CA ASN A 270 11.70 9.81 -12.86
C ASN A 270 10.57 9.00 -12.25
N TYR A 271 10.11 9.33 -11.03
CA TYR A 271 8.98 8.65 -10.42
C TYR A 271 7.70 8.92 -11.21
N LYS A 272 7.02 7.84 -11.63
CA LYS A 272 5.78 7.88 -12.42
C LYS A 272 4.56 7.37 -11.67
N GLY A 273 4.75 6.99 -10.41
CA GLY A 273 3.67 6.53 -9.54
C GLY A 273 2.83 7.67 -8.99
N VAL A 274 2.02 7.33 -8.02
CA VAL A 274 1.10 8.25 -7.34
C VAL A 274 1.41 8.34 -5.84
N PHE A 275 1.04 9.47 -5.25
CA PHE A 275 1.18 9.71 -3.82
C PHE A 275 -0.19 9.68 -3.14
N TRP A 276 -0.32 8.85 -2.09
CA TRP A 276 -1.52 8.78 -1.26
C TRP A 276 -1.21 9.23 0.16
N SER A 277 -2.21 9.77 0.82
CA SER A 277 -2.20 10.00 2.28
C SER A 277 -2.78 8.79 2.98
N ASP A 278 -2.12 8.33 4.04
CA ASP A 278 -2.66 7.39 5.02
C ASP A 278 -2.99 8.17 6.29
N LEU A 279 -4.27 8.46 6.48
CA LEU A 279 -4.77 9.35 7.51
C LEU A 279 -5.15 8.56 8.76
N GLU A 280 -4.53 8.88 9.88
CA GLU A 280 -4.80 8.24 11.17
C GLU A 280 -6.08 8.75 11.80
N THR A 281 -7.14 7.93 11.78
CA THR A 281 -8.45 8.25 12.40
C THR A 281 -8.53 7.92 13.88
N PHE A 282 -7.51 7.24 14.41
CA PHE A 282 -7.37 6.93 15.83
C PHE A 282 -6.71 8.06 16.62
N ALA A 283 -6.84 8.05 17.92
CA ALA A 283 -6.08 8.85 18.86
C ALA A 283 -5.34 7.95 19.85
N SER A 284 -4.08 8.30 20.11
CA SER A 284 -3.24 7.68 21.13
C SER A 284 -2.93 8.73 22.19
N PRO A 285 -3.66 8.83 23.30
CA PRO A 285 -3.53 9.91 24.27
C PRO A 285 -2.12 10.07 24.85
N ASN A 286 -1.36 8.98 24.92
CA ASN A 286 0.00 8.97 25.46
C ASN A 286 1.02 8.42 24.44
N GLY A 287 0.68 8.35 23.14
CA GLY A 287 1.53 7.70 22.14
C GLY A 287 1.53 6.17 22.21
N GLU A 288 0.70 5.57 23.08
CA GLU A 288 0.68 4.14 23.35
C GLU A 288 -0.71 3.54 23.13
N TYR A 289 -0.76 2.22 22.94
CA TYR A 289 -1.99 1.43 22.93
C TYR A 289 -2.64 1.40 24.34
N PRO A 290 -3.98 1.38 24.47
CA PRO A 290 -4.96 1.20 23.39
C PRO A 290 -5.30 2.51 22.67
N PHE A 291 -5.41 2.39 21.34
CA PHE A 291 -5.92 3.46 20.50
C PHE A 291 -7.45 3.55 20.59
N HIS A 292 -8.01 4.71 20.30
CA HIS A 292 -9.46 4.90 20.22
C HIS A 292 -9.81 5.97 19.16
N PRO A 293 -11.06 6.00 18.68
CA PRO A 293 -11.46 6.96 17.65
C PRO A 293 -11.15 8.41 18.04
N ALA A 294 -10.61 9.16 17.08
CA ALA A 294 -10.35 10.58 17.21
C ALA A 294 -11.63 11.41 17.20
N THR A 295 -11.52 12.69 17.56
CA THR A 295 -12.60 13.66 17.31
C THR A 295 -12.67 14.00 15.83
N PHE A 296 -13.87 14.28 15.33
CA PHE A 296 -14.04 14.66 13.92
C PHE A 296 -13.32 15.98 13.58
N ASP A 297 -13.27 16.94 14.51
CA ASP A 297 -12.56 18.22 14.28
C ASP A 297 -11.07 18.01 13.98
N ARG A 298 -10.44 17.02 14.64
CA ARG A 298 -9.05 16.67 14.34
C ARG A 298 -8.95 16.00 12.97
N VAL A 299 -9.77 14.96 12.72
CA VAL A 299 -9.78 14.24 11.43
C VAL A 299 -10.08 15.17 10.27
N LYS A 300 -10.98 16.14 10.44
CA LYS A 300 -11.29 17.15 9.44
C LYS A 300 -10.06 18.01 9.09
N GLN A 301 -9.29 18.47 10.09
CA GLN A 301 -8.08 19.27 9.86
C GLN A 301 -7.00 18.45 9.11
N GLN A 302 -6.80 17.16 9.48
CA GLN A 302 -5.90 16.27 8.77
C GLN A 302 -6.35 16.10 7.30
N LEU A 303 -7.64 15.84 7.08
CA LEU A 303 -8.23 15.67 5.75
C LEU A 303 -8.06 16.93 4.90
N GLU A 304 -8.40 18.11 5.44
CA GLU A 304 -8.26 19.39 4.73
C GLU A 304 -6.78 19.70 4.41
N THR A 305 -5.85 19.36 5.30
CA THR A 305 -4.42 19.48 5.03
C THR A 305 -4.00 18.56 3.89
N ALA A 306 -4.33 17.26 3.94
CA ALA A 306 -4.00 16.33 2.86
C ALA A 306 -4.59 16.75 1.50
N LEU A 307 -5.83 17.27 1.51
CA LEU A 307 -6.50 17.79 0.31
C LEU A 307 -5.83 19.05 -0.27
N SER A 308 -5.13 19.84 0.55
CA SER A 308 -4.40 21.02 0.09
C SER A 308 -3.11 20.69 -0.65
N ILE A 309 -2.60 19.46 -0.53
CA ILE A 309 -1.35 19.02 -1.16
C ILE A 309 -1.62 18.58 -2.61
N PRO A 310 -1.07 19.27 -3.62
CA PRO A 310 -1.46 19.07 -5.02
C PRO A 310 -1.25 17.66 -5.55
N LYS A 311 -0.23 16.94 -5.06
CA LYS A 311 0.10 15.59 -5.57
C LYS A 311 -0.50 14.44 -4.75
N VAL A 312 -1.15 14.71 -3.63
CA VAL A 312 -1.93 13.68 -2.94
C VAL A 312 -3.13 13.32 -3.80
N SER A 313 -3.12 12.14 -4.36
CA SER A 313 -4.13 11.67 -5.33
C SER A 313 -5.27 10.88 -4.69
N LYS A 314 -5.05 10.31 -3.51
CA LYS A 314 -6.04 9.54 -2.75
C LYS A 314 -5.74 9.68 -1.25
N ILE A 315 -6.79 9.64 -0.43
CA ILE A 315 -6.68 9.62 1.03
C ILE A 315 -7.35 8.33 1.52
N VAL A 316 -6.59 7.50 2.23
CA VAL A 316 -7.09 6.30 2.91
C VAL A 316 -7.00 6.49 4.41
N SER A 317 -7.83 5.80 5.18
CA SER A 317 -7.81 5.92 6.66
C SER A 317 -7.17 4.71 7.32
N PHE A 318 -6.43 4.94 8.40
CA PHE A 318 -6.04 3.89 9.33
C PHE A 318 -6.75 4.13 10.67
N HIS A 319 -7.81 3.31 11.02
CA HIS A 319 -8.56 2.53 10.03
C HIS A 319 -10.05 2.53 10.40
N TYR A 320 -10.91 2.43 9.41
CA TYR A 320 -12.37 2.57 9.58
C TYR A 320 -12.96 1.58 10.60
N PHE A 321 -12.48 0.32 10.63
CA PHE A 321 -13.10 -0.71 11.47
C PHE A 321 -13.11 -0.34 12.95
N ASP A 322 -11.99 0.07 13.52
CA ASP A 322 -11.91 0.41 14.95
C ASP A 322 -12.45 1.81 15.24
N ASP A 323 -12.37 2.73 14.28
CA ASP A 323 -12.61 4.15 14.53
C ASP A 323 -13.98 4.66 14.06
N MET A 324 -14.64 3.98 13.12
CA MET A 324 -15.88 4.47 12.51
C MET A 324 -16.95 3.39 12.28
N SER A 325 -16.64 2.09 12.40
CA SER A 325 -17.61 1.02 12.15
C SER A 325 -18.63 0.89 13.29
N THR A 326 -19.83 0.43 12.97
CA THR A 326 -20.83 0.01 13.95
C THR A 326 -20.36 -1.16 14.81
N LYS A 327 -19.33 -1.89 14.35
CA LYS A 327 -18.70 -3.05 15.01
C LYS A 327 -17.46 -2.67 15.83
N SER A 328 -17.14 -1.38 15.92
CA SER A 328 -15.99 -0.88 16.70
C SER A 328 -16.08 -1.30 18.19
N PRO A 329 -14.96 -1.69 18.81
CA PRO A 329 -14.90 -1.89 20.26
C PRO A 329 -15.15 -0.59 21.05
N HIS A 330 -15.00 0.57 20.40
CA HIS A 330 -15.20 1.91 20.97
C HIS A 330 -16.50 2.56 20.48
N LYS A 331 -17.59 1.82 20.47
CA LYS A 331 -18.84 2.13 19.79
C LYS A 331 -19.28 3.60 19.87
N ALA A 332 -19.35 4.20 21.07
CA ALA A 332 -19.85 5.58 21.21
C ALA A 332 -18.99 6.61 20.47
N LYS A 333 -17.64 6.50 20.55
CA LYS A 333 -16.71 7.39 19.86
C LYS A 333 -16.73 7.14 18.36
N ALA A 334 -16.78 5.88 17.94
CA ALA A 334 -16.85 5.49 16.54
C ALA A 334 -18.14 5.98 15.85
N ASP A 335 -19.30 5.82 16.53
CA ASP A 335 -20.57 6.35 16.05
C ASP A 335 -20.52 7.88 15.91
N ALA A 336 -19.96 8.60 16.90
CA ALA A 336 -19.83 10.04 16.86
C ALA A 336 -18.94 10.51 15.69
N LEU A 337 -17.78 9.87 15.50
CA LEU A 337 -16.87 10.18 14.37
C LEU A 337 -17.54 9.89 13.03
N ARG A 338 -18.16 8.71 12.87
CA ARG A 338 -18.85 8.31 11.64
C ARG A 338 -19.97 9.28 11.28
N GLU A 339 -20.85 9.63 12.21
CA GLU A 339 -22.00 10.51 11.94
C GLU A 339 -21.53 11.94 11.60
N ALA A 340 -20.53 12.45 12.32
CA ALA A 340 -19.95 13.75 11.98
C ALA A 340 -19.31 13.76 10.58
N TYR A 341 -18.59 12.68 10.22
CA TYR A 341 -18.02 12.51 8.89
C TYR A 341 -19.11 12.40 7.80
N LYS A 342 -20.17 11.61 8.03
CA LYS A 342 -21.31 11.54 7.11
C LYS A 342 -21.95 12.90 6.86
N ASN A 343 -22.12 13.71 7.89
CA ASN A 343 -22.66 15.07 7.74
C ASN A 343 -21.70 15.95 6.91
N TYR A 344 -20.39 15.86 7.15
CA TYR A 344 -19.39 16.59 6.39
C TYR A 344 -19.44 16.28 4.89
N ILE A 345 -19.48 14.99 4.50
CA ILE A 345 -19.50 14.61 3.08
C ILE A 345 -20.82 15.00 2.40
N LYS A 346 -21.95 14.93 3.10
CA LYS A 346 -23.25 15.42 2.56
C LYS A 346 -23.19 16.91 2.19
N HIS A 347 -22.63 17.74 3.06
CA HIS A 347 -22.48 19.17 2.80
C HIS A 347 -21.48 19.47 1.67
N LYS A 348 -20.42 18.68 1.52
CA LYS A 348 -19.44 18.83 0.43
C LYS A 348 -19.97 18.39 -0.92
N ASN A 349 -20.87 17.40 -0.96
CA ASN A 349 -21.50 16.92 -2.20
C ASN A 349 -22.71 17.77 -2.63
N ALA A 350 -23.20 18.63 -1.74
CA ALA A 350 -24.28 19.58 -2.04
C ALA A 350 -23.77 20.91 -2.64
N LEU A 351 -22.47 21.12 -2.67
CA LEU A 351 -21.78 22.28 -3.26
C LEU A 351 -21.10 21.90 -4.58
#